data_5c4937df69b880544e7e347ad17e1998
#
_entry.id   5c4937df69b880544e7e347ad17e1998
#
_cell.length_a   1.000
_cell.length_b   1.000
_cell.length_c   1.000
_cell.angle_alpha   90.00
_cell.angle_beta   90.00
_cell.angle_gamma   90.00
#
_symmetry.space_group_name_H-M   'P 1'
#
loop_
_entity.id
_entity.type
_entity.pdbx_description
1 polymer ?
#
loop_
_entity_poly.entity_id
_entity_poly.type
_entity_poly.pdbx_seq_one_letter_code
_entity_poly.pdbx_strand_id
1 'polypeptide(L)'
;LDRLMGGLRTGSLHVFAARPGMGKTAFALFMAVNAAKQGVPVCVYSLEMSREQLIFRMLGQIANVEPSKIDKGTATEEEMRALEEASLLLKELPICINQRSDIQIDEIRCDISLRRRQGKCSLAIIDYLQLVNRDDKGQTPNEAISNITRKAKITAMDEEIPIVLLCQLNRNCETRGTYSFRHQLSDLRDSGSIEQDADTVAFISRLSVVNIHEDPDTHLPTRGRGTILLAKNRQGELGHVRFMHNEGVTSFWDDTQPACVRKARAAEPKPKGKGLFEC
;
A
#
# COMPACT_ATOMS: atom_id res chain seq x y z
N LEU A 1 -3.15 -9.24 -9.14
CA LEU A 1 -2.19 -8.14 -9.26
C LEU A 1 -0.81 -8.68 -9.65
N ASP A 2 -0.31 -9.72 -8.96
CA ASP A 2 1.01 -10.31 -9.19
C ASP A 2 1.23 -10.78 -10.62
N ARG A 3 0.22 -11.42 -11.24
CA ARG A 3 0.29 -11.82 -12.65
C ARG A 3 0.53 -10.65 -13.60
N LEU A 4 -0.02 -9.48 -13.28
CA LEU A 4 0.09 -8.29 -14.12
C LEU A 4 1.40 -7.54 -13.86
N MET A 5 1.80 -7.40 -12.59
CA MET A 5 3.02 -6.69 -12.20
C MET A 5 4.29 -7.54 -12.33
N GLY A 6 4.17 -8.86 -12.27
CA GLY A 6 5.31 -9.76 -12.10
C GLY A 6 5.89 -9.74 -10.68
N GLY A 7 5.10 -9.36 -9.68
CA GLY A 7 5.50 -9.18 -8.28
C GLY A 7 6.22 -7.86 -7.98
N LEU A 8 6.67 -7.70 -6.73
CA LEU A 8 7.54 -6.60 -6.32
C LEU A 8 9.00 -7.02 -6.54
N ARG A 9 9.57 -6.58 -7.65
CA ARG A 9 10.93 -7.01 -8.05
C ARG A 9 12.01 -6.25 -7.30
N THR A 10 13.10 -6.93 -7.00
CA THR A 10 14.31 -6.32 -6.43
C THR A 10 14.86 -5.21 -7.34
N GLY A 11 15.43 -4.18 -6.76
CA GLY A 11 15.96 -3.03 -7.48
C GLY A 11 14.89 -2.13 -8.13
N SER A 12 13.60 -2.35 -7.84
CA SER A 12 12.49 -1.62 -8.46
C SER A 12 11.80 -0.66 -7.50
N LEU A 13 11.36 0.48 -8.06
CA LEU A 13 10.52 1.46 -7.39
C LEU A 13 9.07 1.31 -7.87
N HIS A 14 8.19 0.94 -6.94
CA HIS A 14 6.75 0.79 -7.18
C HIS A 14 5.99 1.93 -6.53
N VAL A 15 5.23 2.69 -7.30
CA VAL A 15 4.43 3.80 -6.80
C VAL A 15 2.96 3.40 -6.78
N PHE A 16 2.34 3.45 -5.60
CA PHE A 16 0.90 3.29 -5.43
C PHE A 16 0.29 4.62 -5.06
N ALA A 17 -0.58 5.12 -5.93
CA ALA A 17 -1.20 6.42 -5.76
C ALA A 17 -2.71 6.29 -5.58
N ALA A 18 -3.28 7.15 -4.73
CA ALA A 18 -4.71 7.20 -4.47
C ALA A 18 -5.15 8.58 -4.00
N ARG A 19 -6.44 8.85 -4.12
CA ARG A 19 -7.08 9.96 -3.42
C ARG A 19 -7.17 9.67 -1.91
N PRO A 20 -7.31 10.70 -1.07
CA PRO A 20 -7.61 10.51 0.35
C PRO A 20 -8.83 9.59 0.55
N GLY A 21 -8.78 8.73 1.55
CA GLY A 21 -9.88 7.81 1.87
C GLY A 21 -10.02 6.56 1.00
N MET A 22 -9.25 6.42 -0.09
CA MET A 22 -9.32 5.26 -1.00
C MET A 22 -8.67 3.98 -0.46
N GLY A 23 -8.04 4.03 0.73
CA GLY A 23 -7.45 2.86 1.37
C GLY A 23 -5.98 2.58 1.00
N LYS A 24 -5.24 3.59 0.51
CA LYS A 24 -3.83 3.50 0.14
C LYS A 24 -2.96 2.85 1.23
N THR A 25 -2.95 3.42 2.43
CA THR A 25 -2.21 2.90 3.59
C THR A 25 -2.70 1.51 4.01
N ALA A 26 -4.02 1.27 4.00
CA ALA A 26 -4.57 -0.05 4.32
C ALA A 26 -4.09 -1.14 3.35
N PHE A 27 -4.03 -0.83 2.05
CA PHE A 27 -3.49 -1.73 1.04
C PHE A 27 -1.98 -1.96 1.22
N ALA A 28 -1.21 -0.92 1.53
CA ALA A 28 0.22 -1.04 1.80
C ALA A 28 0.51 -1.91 3.04
N LEU A 29 -0.25 -1.74 4.11
CA LEU A 29 -0.14 -2.60 5.30
C LEU A 29 -0.56 -4.05 5.01
N PHE A 30 -1.57 -4.25 4.17
CA PHE A 30 -1.94 -5.58 3.70
C PHE A 30 -0.79 -6.25 2.94
N MET A 31 -0.10 -5.53 2.06
CA MET A 31 1.11 -6.02 1.39
C MET A 31 2.20 -6.35 2.42
N ALA A 32 2.48 -5.44 3.37
CA ALA A 32 3.49 -5.63 4.42
C ALA A 32 3.25 -6.90 5.24
N VAL A 33 2.02 -7.07 5.74
CA VAL A 33 1.63 -8.24 6.55
C VAL A 33 1.74 -9.54 5.74
N ASN A 34 1.31 -9.54 4.47
CA ASN A 34 1.40 -10.74 3.64
C ASN A 34 2.84 -11.10 3.28
N ALA A 35 3.70 -10.12 2.99
CA ALA A 35 5.13 -10.34 2.77
C ALA A 35 5.81 -10.89 4.03
N ALA A 36 5.54 -10.27 5.18
CA ALA A 36 6.11 -10.71 6.45
C ALA A 36 5.65 -12.11 6.87
N LYS A 37 4.40 -12.51 6.58
CA LYS A 37 3.90 -13.88 6.77
C LYS A 37 4.65 -14.93 5.93
N GLN A 38 5.31 -14.50 4.86
CA GLN A 38 6.20 -15.35 4.04
C GLN A 38 7.66 -15.28 4.49
N GLY A 39 7.94 -14.63 5.62
CA GLY A 39 9.29 -14.48 6.15
C GLY A 39 10.10 -13.35 5.53
N VAL A 40 9.49 -12.49 4.71
CA VAL A 40 10.17 -11.32 4.12
C VAL A 40 10.24 -10.19 5.15
N PRO A 41 11.44 -9.71 5.55
CA PRO A 41 11.59 -8.58 6.45
C PRO A 41 11.12 -7.27 5.80
N VAL A 42 10.16 -6.60 6.43
CA VAL A 42 9.54 -5.38 5.92
C VAL A 42 9.84 -4.19 6.80
N CYS A 43 10.29 -3.08 6.20
CA CYS A 43 10.40 -1.78 6.86
C CYS A 43 9.30 -0.84 6.38
N VAL A 44 8.52 -0.29 7.31
CA VAL A 44 7.45 0.67 7.04
C VAL A 44 7.85 2.02 7.62
N TYR A 45 8.02 3.02 6.76
CA TYR A 45 8.28 4.41 7.12
C TYR A 45 6.96 5.18 7.05
N SER A 46 6.42 5.55 8.21
CA SER A 46 5.15 6.28 8.31
C SER A 46 5.41 7.71 8.73
N LEU A 47 4.97 8.65 7.88
CA LEU A 47 5.09 10.08 8.11
C LEU A 47 3.74 10.71 8.50
N GLU A 48 2.63 10.02 8.22
CA GLU A 48 1.27 10.54 8.48
C GLU A 48 0.66 9.93 9.74
N MET A 49 0.88 8.63 9.97
CA MET A 49 0.18 7.88 11.01
C MET A 49 1.12 7.47 12.14
N SER A 50 0.59 7.43 13.38
CA SER A 50 1.32 6.91 14.52
C SER A 50 1.55 5.39 14.40
N ARG A 51 2.57 4.91 15.11
CA ARG A 51 2.90 3.48 15.17
C ARG A 51 1.73 2.66 15.73
N GLU A 52 1.05 3.18 16.72
CA GLU A 52 -0.11 2.53 17.36
C GLU A 52 -1.27 2.40 16.35
N GLN A 53 -1.56 3.45 15.59
CA GLN A 53 -2.59 3.42 14.55
C GLN A 53 -2.29 2.39 13.46
N LEU A 54 -1.03 2.26 13.04
CA LEU A 54 -0.61 1.24 12.07
C LEU A 54 -0.75 -0.17 12.64
N ILE A 55 -0.33 -0.37 13.91
CA ILE A 55 -0.48 -1.66 14.61
C ILE A 55 -1.96 -2.04 14.71
N PHE A 56 -2.85 -1.13 15.11
CA PHE A 56 -4.28 -1.40 15.18
C PHE A 56 -4.88 -1.77 13.81
N ARG A 57 -4.43 -1.12 12.75
CA ARG A 57 -4.85 -1.49 11.38
C ARG A 57 -4.34 -2.87 10.98
N MET A 58 -3.08 -3.22 11.28
CA MET A 58 -2.55 -4.57 11.01
C MET A 58 -3.27 -5.64 11.83
N LEU A 59 -3.53 -5.38 13.11
CA LEU A 59 -4.33 -6.28 13.96
C LEU A 59 -5.73 -6.49 13.38
N GLY A 60 -6.41 -5.41 13.00
CA GLY A 60 -7.72 -5.49 12.35
C GLY A 60 -7.69 -6.29 11.04
N GLN A 61 -6.62 -6.17 10.24
CA GLN A 61 -6.44 -6.96 9.01
C GLN A 61 -6.21 -8.44 9.28
N ILE A 62 -5.42 -8.77 10.30
CA ILE A 62 -5.09 -10.16 10.66
C ILE A 62 -6.30 -10.85 11.29
N ALA A 63 -6.96 -10.17 12.24
CA ALA A 63 -8.14 -10.67 12.97
C ALA A 63 -9.44 -10.56 12.17
N ASN A 64 -9.44 -9.82 11.04
CA ASN A 64 -10.65 -9.44 10.30
C ASN A 64 -11.68 -8.68 11.16
N VAL A 65 -11.18 -7.80 12.05
CA VAL A 65 -11.96 -6.93 12.93
C VAL A 65 -11.81 -5.49 12.45
N GLU A 66 -12.91 -4.74 12.47
CA GLU A 66 -12.88 -3.34 12.05
C GLU A 66 -12.04 -2.49 13.03
N PRO A 67 -11.03 -1.71 12.57
CA PRO A 67 -10.17 -0.89 13.44
C PRO A 67 -10.94 0.06 14.35
N SER A 68 -12.09 0.58 13.90
CA SER A 68 -12.96 1.44 14.70
C SER A 68 -13.51 0.78 15.96
N LYS A 69 -13.72 -0.54 15.95
CA LYS A 69 -14.14 -1.31 17.12
C LYS A 69 -13.01 -1.48 18.12
N ILE A 70 -11.78 -1.62 17.64
CA ILE A 70 -10.58 -1.70 18.49
C ILE A 70 -10.39 -0.37 19.20
N ASP A 71 -10.43 0.72 18.46
CA ASP A 71 -10.22 2.08 18.98
C ASP A 71 -11.29 2.49 20.01
N LYS A 72 -12.56 2.09 19.78
CA LYS A 72 -13.69 2.38 20.67
C LYS A 72 -13.89 1.36 21.79
N GLY A 73 -13.15 0.28 21.83
CA GLY A 73 -13.31 -0.79 22.80
C GLY A 73 -14.68 -1.51 22.70
N THR A 74 -15.26 -1.59 21.50
CA THR A 74 -16.58 -2.19 21.24
C THR A 74 -16.51 -3.56 20.56
N ALA A 75 -15.33 -4.17 20.53
CA ALA A 75 -15.15 -5.51 20.00
C ALA A 75 -15.86 -6.56 20.88
N THR A 76 -16.48 -7.55 20.23
CA THR A 76 -17.12 -8.69 20.94
C THR A 76 -16.06 -9.60 21.56
N GLU A 77 -16.47 -10.54 22.43
CA GLU A 77 -15.53 -11.51 23.02
C GLU A 77 -14.84 -12.36 21.96
N GLU A 78 -15.54 -12.77 20.90
CA GLU A 78 -14.97 -13.52 19.79
C GLU A 78 -13.94 -12.66 19.02
N GLU A 79 -14.27 -11.39 18.75
CA GLU A 79 -13.37 -10.45 18.10
C GLU A 79 -12.15 -10.18 18.98
N MET A 80 -12.30 -10.07 20.31
CA MET A 80 -11.19 -9.91 21.25
C MET A 80 -10.24 -11.11 21.23
N ARG A 81 -10.75 -12.34 21.22
CA ARG A 81 -9.90 -13.55 21.07
C ARG A 81 -9.13 -13.54 19.76
N ALA A 82 -9.82 -13.21 18.65
CA ALA A 82 -9.16 -13.10 17.34
C ALA A 82 -8.06 -12.01 17.33
N LEU A 83 -8.27 -10.91 18.04
CA LEU A 83 -7.27 -9.84 18.20
C LEU A 83 -6.07 -10.28 19.05
N GLU A 84 -6.30 -11.08 20.11
CA GLU A 84 -5.23 -11.66 20.92
C GLU A 84 -4.34 -12.59 20.08
N GLU A 85 -4.94 -13.50 19.32
CA GLU A 85 -4.23 -14.38 18.39
C GLU A 85 -3.46 -13.57 17.32
N ALA A 86 -4.10 -12.55 16.74
CA ALA A 86 -3.47 -11.65 15.80
C ALA A 86 -2.28 -10.89 16.40
N SER A 87 -2.37 -10.51 17.68
CA SER A 87 -1.29 -9.83 18.40
C SER A 87 -0.08 -10.74 18.58
N LEU A 88 -0.30 -12.00 18.95
CA LEU A 88 0.78 -12.98 19.07
C LEU A 88 1.47 -13.19 17.71
N LEU A 89 0.68 -13.39 16.65
CA LEU A 89 1.22 -13.52 15.31
C LEU A 89 2.00 -12.28 14.87
N LEU A 90 1.45 -11.08 15.07
CA LEU A 90 2.10 -9.84 14.64
C LEU A 90 3.45 -9.60 15.33
N LYS A 91 3.62 -10.02 16.57
CA LYS A 91 4.88 -9.94 17.30
C LYS A 91 6.00 -10.78 16.68
N GLU A 92 5.64 -11.89 16.05
CA GLU A 92 6.60 -12.81 15.39
C GLU A 92 6.94 -12.36 13.97
N LEU A 93 6.10 -11.51 13.35
CA LEU A 93 6.35 -11.06 12.00
C LEU A 93 7.54 -10.10 11.92
N PRO A 94 8.43 -10.27 10.92
CA PRO A 94 9.60 -9.42 10.72
C PRO A 94 9.21 -8.05 10.12
N ILE A 95 8.38 -7.28 10.84
CA ILE A 95 7.94 -5.94 10.44
C ILE A 95 8.56 -4.91 11.36
N CYS A 96 9.27 -3.95 10.79
CA CYS A 96 9.77 -2.78 11.47
C CYS A 96 8.99 -1.54 11.08
N ILE A 97 8.46 -0.80 12.05
CA ILE A 97 7.77 0.48 11.83
C ILE A 97 8.68 1.60 12.32
N ASN A 98 9.05 2.49 11.42
CA ASN A 98 9.73 3.74 11.72
C ASN A 98 8.71 4.88 11.55
N GLN A 99 8.34 5.50 12.68
CA GLN A 99 7.44 6.64 12.73
C GLN A 99 8.25 7.90 13.00
N ARG A 100 8.39 8.75 11.98
CA ARG A 100 9.01 10.07 12.11
C ARG A 100 8.40 11.02 11.08
N SER A 101 7.78 12.07 11.56
CA SER A 101 7.13 13.08 10.70
C SER A 101 8.12 14.06 10.06
N ASP A 102 9.35 14.11 10.54
CA ASP A 102 10.39 15.05 10.13
C ASP A 102 11.59 14.39 9.43
N ILE A 103 11.42 13.15 8.94
CA ILE A 103 12.49 12.39 8.32
C ILE A 103 12.81 12.88 6.89
N GLN A 104 14.08 12.96 6.56
CA GLN A 104 14.57 13.23 5.20
C GLN A 104 14.79 11.93 4.44
N ILE A 105 14.77 12.01 3.11
CA ILE A 105 14.96 10.83 2.26
C ILE A 105 16.34 10.18 2.48
N ASP A 106 17.40 10.95 2.76
CA ASP A 106 18.73 10.42 3.00
C ASP A 106 18.80 9.65 4.34
N GLU A 107 18.06 10.07 5.37
CA GLU A 107 17.94 9.31 6.61
C GLU A 107 17.22 7.98 6.39
N ILE A 108 16.15 7.98 5.57
CA ILE A 108 15.45 6.74 5.17
C ILE A 108 16.41 5.79 4.44
N ARG A 109 17.21 6.32 3.49
CA ARG A 109 18.22 5.54 2.76
C ARG A 109 19.24 4.90 3.70
N CYS A 110 19.81 5.69 4.60
CA CYS A 110 20.76 5.18 5.60
C CYS A 110 20.16 4.08 6.49
N ASP A 111 18.92 4.26 6.97
CA ASP A 111 18.25 3.25 7.80
C ASP A 111 17.95 1.96 6.99
N ILE A 112 17.51 2.09 5.74
CA ILE A 112 17.32 0.94 4.84
C ILE A 112 18.63 0.16 4.67
N SER A 113 19.74 0.86 4.31
CA SER A 113 21.05 0.24 4.12
C SER A 113 21.54 -0.47 5.38
N LEU A 114 21.39 0.16 6.54
CA LEU A 114 21.77 -0.44 7.82
C LEU A 114 20.95 -1.71 8.10
N ARG A 115 19.64 -1.65 7.94
CA ARG A 115 18.73 -2.80 8.18
C ARG A 115 18.93 -3.91 7.15
N ARG A 116 19.21 -3.56 5.90
CA ARG A 116 19.50 -4.53 4.85
C ARG A 116 20.73 -5.37 5.21
N ARG A 117 21.82 -4.72 5.64
CA ARG A 117 23.04 -5.41 6.12
C ARG A 117 22.79 -6.31 7.32
N GLN A 118 21.81 -5.98 8.16
CA GLN A 118 21.39 -6.80 9.31
C GLN A 118 20.41 -7.92 8.95
N GLY A 119 20.01 -8.05 7.67
CA GLY A 119 18.99 -9.01 7.24
C GLY A 119 17.57 -8.64 7.69
N LYS A 120 17.32 -7.37 8.07
CA LYS A 120 16.06 -6.87 8.63
C LYS A 120 15.25 -6.02 7.68
N CYS A 121 15.64 -5.89 6.41
CA CYS A 121 14.91 -5.15 5.38
C CYS A 121 15.09 -5.85 4.04
N SER A 122 14.04 -6.39 3.47
CA SER A 122 13.96 -6.95 2.13
C SER A 122 12.83 -6.34 1.31
N LEU A 123 11.97 -5.52 1.95
CA LEU A 123 10.96 -4.68 1.35
C LEU A 123 10.86 -3.39 2.17
N ALA A 124 10.89 -2.24 1.52
CA ALA A 124 10.65 -0.95 2.17
C ALA A 124 9.36 -0.31 1.66
N ILE A 125 8.53 0.20 2.56
CA ILE A 125 7.29 0.92 2.27
C ILE A 125 7.38 2.32 2.87
N ILE A 126 7.16 3.37 2.06
CA ILE A 126 7.23 4.77 2.50
C ILE A 126 5.84 5.41 2.33
N ASP A 127 5.20 5.79 3.43
CA ASP A 127 3.86 6.38 3.47
C ASP A 127 3.93 7.79 4.08
N TYR A 128 3.84 8.85 3.32
CA TYR A 128 3.74 8.99 1.88
C TYR A 128 4.71 10.09 1.38
N LEU A 129 5.00 10.06 0.10
CA LEU A 129 6.01 10.87 -0.59
C LEU A 129 5.98 12.37 -0.23
N GLN A 130 4.79 12.98 -0.21
CA GLN A 130 4.65 14.43 -0.05
C GLN A 130 4.94 14.94 1.37
N LEU A 131 5.08 14.05 2.37
CA LEU A 131 5.43 14.39 3.74
C LEU A 131 6.93 14.24 4.05
N VAL A 132 7.69 13.61 3.16
CA VAL A 132 9.15 13.54 3.32
C VAL A 132 9.72 14.95 3.28
N ASN A 133 10.50 15.32 4.31
CA ASN A 133 11.08 16.65 4.41
C ASN A 133 12.00 16.97 3.24
N ARG A 134 11.97 18.22 2.81
CA ARG A 134 12.83 18.71 1.74
C ARG A 134 14.26 18.88 2.25
N ASP A 135 15.21 18.44 1.45
CA ASP A 135 16.63 18.54 1.79
C ASP A 135 17.11 20.00 1.80
N ASP A 136 16.47 20.87 1.01
CA ASP A 136 16.86 22.27 0.85
C ASP A 136 15.64 23.20 0.88
N LYS A 137 15.73 24.28 1.68
CA LYS A 137 14.65 25.28 1.83
C LYS A 137 14.39 26.10 0.55
N GLY A 138 15.31 26.07 -0.42
CA GLY A 138 15.18 26.76 -1.70
C GLY A 138 14.50 25.97 -2.81
N GLN A 139 14.23 24.67 -2.62
CA GLN A 139 13.66 23.81 -3.64
C GLN A 139 12.17 24.07 -3.84
N THR A 140 11.73 24.04 -5.10
CA THR A 140 10.31 23.99 -5.44
C THR A 140 9.71 22.62 -5.02
N PRO A 141 8.39 22.53 -4.81
CA PRO A 141 7.74 21.25 -4.51
C PRO A 141 8.07 20.16 -5.54
N ASN A 142 8.16 20.51 -6.81
CA ASN A 142 8.45 19.59 -7.91
C ASN A 142 9.88 19.05 -7.84
N GLU A 143 10.85 19.91 -7.59
CA GLU A 143 12.25 19.51 -7.43
C GLU A 143 12.43 18.60 -6.21
N ALA A 144 11.75 18.90 -5.09
CA ALA A 144 11.81 18.06 -3.91
C ALA A 144 11.25 16.65 -4.17
N ILE A 145 10.09 16.54 -4.84
CA ILE A 145 9.51 15.25 -5.22
C ILE A 145 10.44 14.49 -6.17
N SER A 146 11.01 15.18 -7.16
CA SER A 146 11.97 14.61 -8.10
C SER A 146 13.21 14.04 -7.40
N ASN A 147 13.76 14.79 -6.44
CA ASN A 147 14.90 14.35 -5.65
C ASN A 147 14.56 13.10 -4.82
N ILE A 148 13.39 13.08 -4.16
CA ILE A 148 12.95 11.97 -3.32
C ILE A 148 12.75 10.71 -4.17
N THR A 149 12.03 10.79 -5.30
CA THR A 149 11.77 9.62 -6.16
C THR A 149 13.04 9.06 -6.76
N ARG A 150 13.94 9.93 -7.22
CA ARG A 150 15.25 9.53 -7.75
C ARG A 150 16.10 8.83 -6.68
N LYS A 151 16.19 9.40 -5.47
CA LYS A 151 16.93 8.80 -4.36
C LYS A 151 16.31 7.47 -3.93
N ALA A 152 14.98 7.35 -3.89
CA ALA A 152 14.30 6.09 -3.61
C ALA A 152 14.61 5.02 -4.67
N LYS A 153 14.60 5.39 -5.96
CA LYS A 153 14.97 4.47 -7.05
C LYS A 153 16.42 4.02 -6.94
N ILE A 154 17.37 4.94 -6.69
CA ILE A 154 18.78 4.60 -6.50
C ILE A 154 18.92 3.63 -5.31
N THR A 155 18.25 3.91 -4.19
CA THR A 155 18.30 3.03 -3.02
C THR A 155 17.76 1.63 -3.32
N ALA A 156 16.67 1.53 -4.07
CA ALA A 156 16.13 0.24 -4.49
C ALA A 156 17.18 -0.58 -5.27
N MET A 157 17.89 0.09 -6.19
CA MET A 157 18.92 -0.55 -7.00
C MET A 157 20.17 -0.93 -6.18
N ASP A 158 20.67 -0.01 -5.36
CA ASP A 158 21.90 -0.20 -4.57
C ASP A 158 21.74 -1.31 -3.52
N GLU A 159 20.56 -1.38 -2.88
CA GLU A 159 20.27 -2.36 -1.83
C GLU A 159 19.61 -3.64 -2.36
N GLU A 160 19.33 -3.70 -3.67
CA GLU A 160 18.67 -4.83 -4.34
C GLU A 160 17.36 -5.25 -3.65
N ILE A 161 16.53 -4.29 -3.27
CA ILE A 161 15.21 -4.51 -2.67
C ILE A 161 14.12 -3.76 -3.44
N PRO A 162 12.86 -4.23 -3.42
CA PRO A 162 11.74 -3.41 -3.84
C PRO A 162 11.47 -2.28 -2.84
N ILE A 163 11.21 -1.09 -3.38
CA ILE A 163 10.68 0.04 -2.59
C ILE A 163 9.28 0.36 -3.07
N VAL A 164 8.33 0.35 -2.15
CA VAL A 164 6.95 0.81 -2.37
C VAL A 164 6.82 2.22 -1.83
N LEU A 165 6.51 3.15 -2.73
CA LEU A 165 6.31 4.55 -2.41
C LEU A 165 4.83 4.89 -2.55
N LEU A 166 4.20 5.35 -1.49
CA LEU A 166 2.81 5.78 -1.52
C LEU A 166 2.72 7.25 -1.90
N CYS A 167 1.77 7.58 -2.77
CA CYS A 167 1.59 8.93 -3.30
C CYS A 167 0.12 9.36 -3.21
N GLN A 168 -0.11 10.62 -2.89
CA GLN A 168 -1.44 11.20 -2.92
C GLN A 168 -1.70 11.88 -4.26
N LEU A 169 -2.88 11.66 -4.83
CA LEU A 169 -3.29 12.29 -6.08
C LEU A 169 -3.68 13.75 -5.87
N ASN A 170 -3.47 14.56 -6.91
CA ASN A 170 -3.91 15.95 -6.93
C ASN A 170 -5.45 16.02 -6.95
N ARG A 171 -6.02 17.04 -6.30
CA ARG A 171 -7.47 17.30 -6.30
C ARG A 171 -8.00 17.65 -7.69
N ASN A 172 -7.17 18.11 -8.60
CA ASN A 172 -7.57 18.47 -9.97
C ASN A 172 -8.15 17.28 -10.76
N CYS A 173 -7.89 16.03 -10.37
CA CYS A 173 -8.56 14.88 -10.98
C CYS A 173 -10.08 14.87 -10.74
N GLU A 174 -10.59 15.61 -9.72
CA GLU A 174 -12.01 15.70 -9.38
C GLU A 174 -12.81 16.57 -10.35
N THR A 175 -12.15 17.49 -11.06
CA THR A 175 -12.81 18.43 -11.97
C THR A 175 -13.19 17.82 -13.32
N ARG A 176 -12.77 16.58 -13.61
CA ARG A 176 -13.03 15.88 -14.89
C ARG A 176 -14.46 15.29 -15.02
N GLY A 177 -15.38 15.59 -14.10
CA GLY A 177 -16.77 15.13 -14.16
C GLY A 177 -16.90 13.60 -14.03
N THR A 178 -17.76 13.00 -14.86
CA THR A 178 -18.12 11.56 -14.81
C THR A 178 -16.92 10.60 -14.91
N TYR A 179 -15.80 11.05 -15.47
CA TYR A 179 -14.58 10.24 -15.63
C TYR A 179 -13.49 10.55 -14.59
N SER A 180 -13.82 11.28 -13.52
CA SER A 180 -12.85 11.64 -12.46
C SER A 180 -12.21 10.44 -11.76
N PHE A 181 -12.81 9.24 -11.86
CA PHE A 181 -12.30 8.00 -11.32
C PHE A 181 -11.29 7.27 -12.22
N ARG A 182 -11.20 7.66 -13.51
CA ARG A 182 -10.19 7.12 -14.44
C ARG A 182 -8.90 7.90 -14.30
N HIS A 183 -8.09 7.49 -13.32
CA HIS A 183 -6.82 8.14 -13.04
C HIS A 183 -5.82 7.99 -14.20
N GLN A 184 -5.01 9.03 -14.39
CA GLN A 184 -3.96 9.12 -15.39
C GLN A 184 -2.64 9.51 -14.72
N LEU A 185 -1.51 9.25 -15.38
CA LEU A 185 -0.20 9.63 -14.86
C LEU A 185 -0.11 11.13 -14.56
N SER A 186 -0.78 11.97 -15.34
CA SER A 186 -0.89 13.43 -15.11
C SER A 186 -1.63 13.82 -13.82
N ASP A 187 -2.33 12.88 -13.16
CA ASP A 187 -2.99 13.13 -11.87
C ASP A 187 -2.05 13.03 -10.67
N LEU A 188 -0.89 12.44 -10.88
CA LEU A 188 0.19 12.52 -9.91
C LEU A 188 0.64 13.97 -9.81
N ARG A 189 0.70 14.50 -8.61
CA ARG A 189 1.25 15.83 -8.37
C ARG A 189 2.71 15.81 -8.79
N ASP A 190 3.11 16.73 -9.66
CA ASP A 190 4.47 16.83 -10.17
C ASP A 190 4.94 15.57 -10.94
N SER A 191 4.07 15.07 -11.82
CA SER A 191 4.04 13.74 -12.43
C SER A 191 5.27 13.34 -13.24
N GLY A 192 5.99 14.30 -13.84
CA GLY A 192 7.07 13.98 -14.77
C GLY A 192 8.21 13.16 -14.15
N SER A 193 8.63 13.50 -12.94
CA SER A 193 9.73 12.80 -12.26
C SER A 193 9.30 11.43 -11.69
N ILE A 194 8.11 11.36 -11.09
CA ILE A 194 7.55 10.10 -10.60
C ILE A 194 7.40 9.12 -11.76
N GLU A 195 6.89 9.62 -12.90
CA GLU A 195 6.75 8.80 -14.10
C GLU A 195 8.10 8.34 -14.64
N GLN A 196 9.14 9.16 -14.61
CA GLN A 196 10.47 8.78 -15.09
C GLN A 196 11.15 7.75 -14.19
N ASP A 197 11.14 7.93 -12.88
CA ASP A 197 11.91 7.13 -11.94
C ASP A 197 11.23 5.79 -11.57
N ALA A 198 9.89 5.78 -11.45
CA ALA A 198 9.16 4.58 -11.08
C ALA A 198 9.21 3.50 -12.16
N ASP A 199 9.40 2.25 -11.77
CA ASP A 199 9.26 1.09 -12.66
C ASP A 199 7.79 0.71 -12.85
N THR A 200 6.99 0.92 -11.80
CA THR A 200 5.56 0.64 -11.80
C THR A 200 4.80 1.81 -11.17
N VAL A 201 3.69 2.21 -11.78
CA VAL A 201 2.74 3.16 -11.21
C VAL A 201 1.35 2.54 -11.22
N ALA A 202 0.74 2.43 -10.04
CA ALA A 202 -0.58 1.86 -9.85
C ALA A 202 -1.50 2.84 -9.12
N PHE A 203 -2.73 2.97 -9.60
CA PHE A 203 -3.77 3.79 -8.98
C PHE A 203 -4.80 2.92 -8.27
N ILE A 204 -5.04 3.21 -7.00
CA ILE A 204 -6.08 2.54 -6.21
C ILE A 204 -7.34 3.40 -6.22
N SER A 205 -8.46 2.81 -6.63
CA SER A 205 -9.76 3.47 -6.72
C SER A 205 -10.85 2.65 -6.04
N ARG A 206 -11.75 3.36 -5.34
CA ARG A 206 -12.97 2.80 -4.74
C ARG A 206 -14.12 3.74 -5.07
N LEU A 207 -14.94 3.36 -6.05
CA LEU A 207 -16.00 4.23 -6.59
C LEU A 207 -17.09 4.54 -5.53
N SER A 208 -17.34 3.62 -4.60
CA SER A 208 -18.28 3.83 -3.50
C SER A 208 -17.90 5.01 -2.59
N VAL A 209 -16.62 5.33 -2.45
CA VAL A 209 -16.13 6.46 -1.63
C VAL A 209 -16.50 7.81 -2.25
N VAL A 210 -16.67 7.86 -3.56
CA VAL A 210 -17.08 9.07 -4.31
C VAL A 210 -18.56 9.02 -4.71
N ASN A 211 -19.38 8.24 -4.00
CA ASN A 211 -20.82 8.10 -4.19
C ASN A 211 -21.24 7.61 -5.60
N ILE A 212 -20.37 6.87 -6.28
CA ILE A 212 -20.72 6.13 -7.48
C ILE A 212 -21.10 4.73 -7.05
N HIS A 213 -22.38 4.38 -7.13
CA HIS A 213 -22.91 3.12 -6.61
C HIS A 213 -22.88 1.97 -7.60
N GLU A 214 -22.78 2.25 -8.88
CA GLU A 214 -22.64 1.30 -9.97
C GLU A 214 -21.41 1.64 -10.80
N ASP A 215 -20.61 0.62 -11.13
CA ASP A 215 -19.43 0.78 -11.98
C ASP A 215 -19.88 1.06 -13.42
N PRO A 216 -19.49 2.19 -14.02
CA PRO A 216 -19.96 2.58 -15.36
C PRO A 216 -19.55 1.64 -16.48
N ASP A 217 -18.47 0.85 -16.26
CA ASP A 217 -17.94 -0.06 -17.29
C ASP A 217 -18.52 -1.46 -17.18
N THR A 218 -18.92 -1.89 -15.96
CA THR A 218 -19.31 -3.29 -15.70
C THR A 218 -20.72 -3.44 -15.19
N HIS A 219 -21.38 -2.34 -14.86
CA HIS A 219 -22.71 -2.31 -14.26
C HIS A 219 -22.84 -3.13 -12.95
N LEU A 220 -21.70 -3.36 -12.27
CA LEU A 220 -21.68 -4.06 -10.99
C LEU A 220 -21.76 -3.05 -9.83
N PRO A 221 -22.37 -3.44 -8.69
CA PRO A 221 -22.35 -2.62 -7.48
C PRO A 221 -20.92 -2.34 -7.02
N THR A 222 -20.63 -1.08 -6.66
CA THR A 222 -19.28 -0.64 -6.25
C THR A 222 -18.99 -0.87 -4.77
N ARG A 223 -20.01 -1.11 -3.96
CA ARG A 223 -19.88 -1.36 -2.52
C ARG A 223 -19.03 -2.60 -2.26
N GLY A 224 -17.99 -2.47 -1.44
CA GLY A 224 -17.06 -3.55 -1.14
C GLY A 224 -16.13 -3.92 -2.30
N ARG A 225 -16.10 -3.12 -3.36
CA ARG A 225 -15.23 -3.32 -4.53
C ARG A 225 -14.29 -2.17 -4.74
N GLY A 226 -13.12 -2.48 -5.27
CA GLY A 226 -12.14 -1.50 -5.71
C GLY A 226 -11.38 -1.99 -6.94
N THR A 227 -10.63 -1.08 -7.53
CA THR A 227 -9.82 -1.34 -8.72
C THR A 227 -8.42 -0.82 -8.51
N ILE A 228 -7.43 -1.58 -8.94
CA ILE A 228 -6.05 -1.14 -9.09
C ILE A 228 -5.77 -1.05 -10.58
N LEU A 229 -5.54 0.18 -11.06
CA LEU A 229 -5.15 0.46 -12.44
C LEU A 229 -3.63 0.55 -12.52
N LEU A 230 -3.00 -0.33 -13.26
CA LEU A 230 -1.58 -0.30 -13.56
C LEU A 230 -1.35 0.61 -14.78
N ALA A 231 -0.98 1.86 -14.52
CA ALA A 231 -0.82 2.90 -15.54
C ALA A 231 0.59 2.95 -16.13
N LYS A 232 1.58 2.40 -15.41
CA LYS A 232 2.95 2.21 -15.89
C LYS A 232 3.47 0.87 -15.39
N ASN A 233 4.11 0.12 -16.27
CA ASN A 233 4.84 -1.10 -15.93
C ASN A 233 5.99 -1.30 -16.92
N ARG A 234 7.23 -1.08 -16.49
CA ARG A 234 8.40 -1.22 -17.37
C ARG A 234 8.68 -2.65 -17.80
N GLN A 235 8.15 -3.63 -17.08
CA GLN A 235 8.53 -5.04 -17.23
C GLN A 235 7.33 -5.95 -17.51
N GLY A 236 6.19 -5.40 -17.89
CA GLY A 236 4.98 -6.16 -18.15
C GLY A 236 3.89 -5.33 -18.81
N GLU A 237 2.70 -5.88 -18.81
CA GLU A 237 1.53 -5.28 -19.45
C GLU A 237 0.90 -4.21 -18.54
N LEU A 238 0.18 -3.28 -19.17
CA LEU A 238 -0.74 -2.36 -18.49
C LEU A 238 -2.10 -3.03 -18.34
N GLY A 239 -2.85 -2.62 -17.34
CA GLY A 239 -4.18 -3.18 -17.15
C GLY A 239 -4.80 -2.76 -15.82
N HIS A 240 -5.88 -3.40 -15.46
CA HIS A 240 -6.54 -3.19 -14.19
C HIS A 240 -6.90 -4.51 -13.52
N VAL A 241 -6.88 -4.50 -12.20
CA VAL A 241 -7.28 -5.63 -11.36
C VAL A 241 -8.38 -5.16 -10.42
N ARG A 242 -9.48 -5.89 -10.39
CA ARG A 242 -10.54 -5.67 -9.40
C ARG A 242 -10.23 -6.45 -8.14
N PHE A 243 -10.58 -5.85 -7.02
CA PHE A 243 -10.49 -6.49 -5.72
C PHE A 243 -11.75 -6.25 -4.91
N MET A 244 -12.00 -7.16 -3.99
CA MET A 244 -13.03 -7.00 -2.97
C MET A 244 -12.37 -6.60 -1.66
N HIS A 245 -13.11 -5.85 -0.85
CA HIS A 245 -12.71 -5.48 0.50
C HIS A 245 -13.93 -5.50 1.43
N ASN A 246 -13.71 -5.67 2.73
CA ASN A 246 -14.75 -5.40 3.72
C ASN A 246 -14.97 -3.89 3.92
N GLU A 247 -16.04 -3.48 4.57
CA GLU A 247 -16.38 -2.05 4.75
C GLU A 247 -15.31 -1.28 5.52
N GLY A 248 -14.71 -1.88 6.54
CA GLY A 248 -13.60 -1.32 7.31
C GLY A 248 -12.27 -1.27 6.55
N VAL A 249 -12.22 -1.79 5.31
CA VAL A 249 -10.98 -1.88 4.50
C VAL A 249 -9.84 -2.56 5.25
N THR A 250 -10.18 -3.58 6.00
CA THR A 250 -9.21 -4.35 6.78
C THR A 250 -8.67 -5.55 6.00
N SER A 251 -9.47 -6.13 5.11
CA SER A 251 -9.11 -7.31 4.33
C SER A 251 -9.36 -7.08 2.84
N PHE A 252 -8.46 -7.62 2.01
CA PHE A 252 -8.52 -7.55 0.55
C PHE A 252 -8.47 -8.97 -0.03
N TRP A 253 -9.23 -9.21 -1.10
CA TRP A 253 -9.22 -10.49 -1.84
C TRP A 253 -9.64 -10.28 -3.29
N ASP A 254 -9.39 -11.31 -4.13
CA ASP A 254 -9.73 -11.27 -5.54
C ASP A 254 -11.25 -11.22 -5.76
N ASP A 255 -11.72 -10.39 -6.70
CA ASP A 255 -13.14 -10.25 -7.04
C ASP A 255 -13.76 -11.54 -7.62
N THR A 256 -12.94 -12.43 -8.16
CA THR A 256 -13.37 -13.71 -8.75
C THR A 256 -13.71 -14.80 -7.72
N GLN A 257 -13.44 -14.59 -6.43
CA GLN A 257 -13.67 -15.61 -5.40
C GLN A 257 -15.13 -15.63 -4.93
N PRO A 258 -15.77 -16.82 -4.88
CA PRO A 258 -17.09 -16.98 -4.27
C PRO A 258 -17.15 -16.53 -2.81
N ALA A 259 -18.30 -16.01 -2.37
CA ALA A 259 -18.45 -15.48 -1.00
C ALA A 259 -18.20 -16.53 0.09
N CYS A 260 -18.52 -17.81 -0.17
CA CYS A 260 -18.27 -18.93 0.77
C CYS A 260 -16.76 -19.17 0.99
N VAL A 261 -15.94 -19.04 -0.05
CA VAL A 261 -14.48 -19.20 0.06
C VAL A 261 -13.85 -18.05 0.84
N ARG A 262 -14.45 -16.86 0.81
CA ARG A 262 -14.00 -15.68 1.55
C ARG A 262 -14.08 -15.87 3.07
N LYS A 263 -15.15 -16.50 3.56
CA LYS A 263 -15.33 -16.81 5.00
C LYS A 263 -14.34 -17.89 5.48
N ALA A 264 -14.13 -18.92 4.68
CA ALA A 264 -13.19 -20.00 5.01
C ALA A 264 -11.74 -19.50 5.09
N ARG A 265 -11.32 -18.59 4.18
CA ARG A 265 -9.97 -18.02 4.20
C ARG A 265 -9.71 -17.05 5.35
N ALA A 266 -10.76 -16.45 5.92
CA ALA A 266 -10.62 -15.65 7.14
C ALA A 266 -10.34 -16.52 8.38
N ALA A 267 -10.68 -17.82 8.31
CA ALA A 267 -10.57 -18.79 9.41
C ALA A 267 -9.37 -19.75 9.28
N GLU A 268 -8.79 -19.92 8.08
CA GLU A 268 -7.68 -20.85 7.85
C GLU A 268 -6.34 -20.13 7.69
N PRO A 269 -5.23 -20.62 8.32
CA PRO A 269 -3.90 -20.18 7.96
C PRO A 269 -3.64 -20.58 6.49
N LYS A 270 -3.23 -19.62 5.66
CA LYS A 270 -2.99 -19.82 4.22
C LYS A 270 -2.03 -20.99 3.99
N PRO A 271 -2.34 -21.92 3.05
CA PRO A 271 -1.38 -22.89 2.58
C PRO A 271 -0.17 -22.14 1.97
N LYS A 272 1.03 -22.63 2.27
CA LYS A 272 2.28 -22.12 1.67
C LYS A 272 2.17 -22.22 0.16
N GLY A 273 2.12 -21.12 -0.52
CA GLY A 273 2.17 -21.08 -1.97
C GLY A 273 1.24 -20.06 -2.60
N LYS A 274 1.84 -19.12 -3.30
CA LYS A 274 1.29 -18.11 -4.21
C LYS A 274 0.57 -16.94 -3.54
N GLY A 275 1.34 -16.16 -2.79
CA GLY A 275 0.99 -14.83 -2.37
C GLY A 275 1.32 -13.76 -3.43
N LEU A 276 0.94 -12.54 -3.14
CA LEU A 276 1.19 -11.33 -3.94
C LEU A 276 2.67 -11.09 -4.33
N PHE A 277 3.61 -11.96 -3.92
CA PHE A 277 5.06 -11.73 -4.00
C PHE A 277 5.88 -12.99 -4.34
N GLU A 278 5.35 -13.95 -5.11
CA GLU A 278 6.21 -14.94 -5.72
C GLU A 278 7.05 -14.26 -6.82
N CYS A 279 8.35 -14.09 -6.54
CA CYS A 279 9.36 -13.75 -7.53
C CYS A 279 9.60 -14.94 -8.47
#